data_aa01f4e4d5fc14e2b2890889060ad9fa
#
_entry.id   aa01f4e4d5fc14e2b2890889060ad9fa
#
_cell.length_a   1.000
_cell.length_b   1.000
_cell.length_c   1.000
_cell.angle_alpha   90.00
_cell.angle_beta   90.00
_cell.angle_gamma   90.00
#
_symmetry.space_group_name_H-M   'P 1'
#
loop_
_entity.id
_entity.type
_entity.pdbx_description
1 polymer ?
#
loop_
_entity_poly.entity_id
_entity_poly.type
_entity_poly.pdbx_seq_one_letter_code
_entity_poly.pdbx_strand_id
1 'polypeptide(L)'
;MVRIATVNDAEQLNILNNEFNGEGETSIGNIRNSLMNNKQEIVIVADEGDMLVGFVCVQLKKSFCYDDYTPEITEVYVKPTYRKRGVASEMITFAEAYCSNNYPLHKYELLTGQENLVAQSVYSKLGYVDDKELHLSKRIMK
;
A
#
# COMPACT_ATOMS: atom_id res chain seq x y z
N MET A 1 -9.33 -8.71 -10.45
CA MET A 1 -9.76 -9.09 -9.09
C MET A 1 -8.76 -8.59 -8.06
N VAL A 2 -9.23 -8.04 -6.98
CA VAL A 2 -8.37 -7.57 -5.88
C VAL A 2 -8.34 -8.64 -4.78
N ARG A 3 -7.14 -8.92 -4.27
CA ARG A 3 -6.94 -9.97 -3.26
C ARG A 3 -5.66 -9.71 -2.45
N ILE A 4 -5.49 -10.47 -1.37
CA ILE A 4 -4.24 -10.49 -0.62
C ILE A 4 -3.16 -11.16 -1.46
N ALA A 5 -1.95 -10.61 -1.44
CA ALA A 5 -0.81 -11.19 -2.13
C ALA A 5 -0.38 -12.51 -1.49
N THR A 6 0.15 -13.41 -2.29
CA THR A 6 0.76 -14.65 -1.84
C THR A 6 2.24 -14.68 -2.23
N VAL A 7 2.98 -15.64 -1.68
CA VAL A 7 4.40 -15.82 -2.01
C VAL A 7 4.62 -15.98 -3.51
N ASN A 8 3.66 -16.56 -4.21
CA ASN A 8 3.74 -16.78 -5.66
C ASN A 8 3.68 -15.48 -6.46
N ASP A 9 3.31 -14.37 -5.84
CA ASP A 9 3.25 -13.05 -6.51
C ASP A 9 4.60 -12.32 -6.53
N ALA A 10 5.63 -12.88 -5.88
CA ALA A 10 6.89 -12.16 -5.68
C ALA A 10 7.55 -11.69 -6.97
N GLU A 11 7.56 -12.52 -8.01
CA GLU A 11 8.18 -12.14 -9.28
C GLU A 11 7.46 -10.98 -9.94
N GLN A 12 6.14 -11.02 -10.00
CA GLN A 12 5.35 -9.95 -10.59
C GLN A 12 5.39 -8.68 -9.72
N LEU A 13 5.40 -8.81 -8.40
CA LEU A 13 5.57 -7.66 -7.51
C LEU A 13 6.92 -7.00 -7.70
N ASN A 14 7.98 -7.78 -7.97
CA ASN A 14 9.29 -7.21 -8.28
C ASN A 14 9.23 -6.38 -9.57
N ILE A 15 8.54 -6.85 -10.59
CA ILE A 15 8.35 -6.09 -11.83
C ILE A 15 7.63 -4.77 -11.55
N LEU A 16 6.52 -4.83 -10.81
CA LEU A 16 5.75 -3.62 -10.48
C LEU A 16 6.56 -2.65 -9.62
N ASN A 17 7.32 -3.17 -8.66
CA ASN A 17 8.13 -2.31 -7.81
C ASN A 17 9.28 -1.64 -8.58
N ASN A 18 9.87 -2.34 -9.53
CA ASN A 18 10.88 -1.75 -10.42
C ASN A 18 10.29 -0.61 -11.25
N GLU A 19 9.05 -0.74 -11.71
CA GLU A 19 8.36 0.32 -12.43
C GLU A 19 8.07 1.52 -11.52
N PHE A 20 7.72 1.26 -10.27
CA PHE A 20 7.29 2.30 -9.32
C PHE A 20 8.46 3.03 -8.68
N ASN A 21 9.43 2.29 -8.19
CA ASN A 21 10.51 2.83 -7.35
C ASN A 21 11.89 2.80 -8.02
N GLY A 22 11.99 2.22 -9.23
CA GLY A 22 13.25 2.04 -9.92
C GLY A 22 13.85 0.68 -9.66
N GLU A 23 14.70 0.23 -10.57
CA GLU A 23 15.32 -1.09 -10.49
C GLU A 23 16.34 -1.16 -9.34
N GLY A 24 16.40 -2.32 -8.70
CA GLY A 24 17.42 -2.61 -7.73
C GLY A 24 17.13 -2.15 -6.30
N GLU A 25 15.95 -1.59 -6.04
CA GLU A 25 15.57 -1.21 -4.67
C GLU A 25 15.35 -2.43 -3.77
N THR A 26 14.91 -3.53 -4.35
CA THR A 26 14.73 -4.77 -3.62
C THR A 26 14.99 -5.96 -4.55
N SER A 27 14.70 -7.16 -4.10
CA SER A 27 14.92 -8.39 -4.86
C SER A 27 13.73 -9.32 -4.70
N ILE A 28 13.59 -10.27 -5.63
CA ILE A 28 12.55 -11.30 -5.54
C ILE A 28 12.66 -12.07 -4.22
N GLY A 29 13.89 -12.41 -3.81
CA GLY A 29 14.12 -13.11 -2.54
C GLY A 29 13.66 -12.30 -1.33
N ASN A 30 13.94 -11.01 -1.31
CA ASN A 30 13.50 -10.14 -0.23
C ASN A 30 11.98 -10.02 -0.21
N ILE A 31 11.36 -9.90 -1.38
CA ILE A 31 9.89 -9.82 -1.50
C ILE A 31 9.26 -11.11 -0.96
N ARG A 32 9.77 -12.28 -1.37
CA ARG A 32 9.27 -13.55 -0.85
C ARG A 32 9.36 -13.64 0.66
N ASN A 33 10.54 -13.27 1.20
CA ASN A 33 10.74 -13.31 2.65
C ASN A 33 9.78 -12.36 3.36
N SER A 34 9.57 -11.16 2.81
CA SER A 34 8.65 -10.18 3.40
C SER A 34 7.22 -10.71 3.39
N LEU A 35 6.77 -11.26 2.25
CA LEU A 35 5.41 -11.82 2.15
C LEU A 35 5.18 -12.97 3.13
N MET A 36 6.22 -13.75 3.43
CA MET A 36 6.13 -14.88 4.34
C MET A 36 6.21 -14.48 5.80
N ASN A 37 7.08 -13.52 6.14
CA ASN A 37 7.53 -13.32 7.51
C ASN A 37 7.22 -11.94 8.10
N ASN A 38 6.93 -10.93 7.25
CA ASN A 38 6.66 -9.59 7.77
C ASN A 38 5.19 -9.48 8.17
N LYS A 39 4.91 -9.70 9.44
CA LYS A 39 3.54 -9.71 9.96
C LYS A 39 2.98 -8.32 10.20
N GLN A 40 3.79 -7.28 10.05
CA GLN A 40 3.34 -5.90 10.19
C GLN A 40 2.86 -5.32 8.86
N GLU A 41 3.07 -6.04 7.76
CA GLU A 41 2.67 -5.55 6.45
C GLU A 41 1.61 -6.43 5.83
N ILE A 42 0.61 -5.78 5.25
CA ILE A 42 -0.42 -6.42 4.43
C ILE A 42 -0.22 -5.91 3.01
N VAL A 43 -0.12 -6.82 2.04
CA VAL A 43 0.03 -6.48 0.62
C VAL A 43 -1.22 -6.91 -0.13
N ILE A 44 -1.84 -5.96 -0.80
CA ILE A 44 -3.01 -6.18 -1.65
C ILE A 44 -2.57 -6.04 -3.11
N VAL A 45 -3.08 -6.91 -3.98
CA VAL A 45 -2.76 -6.88 -5.40
C VAL A 45 -4.03 -6.83 -6.23
N ALA A 46 -3.92 -6.19 -7.39
CA ALA A 46 -4.94 -6.23 -8.43
C ALA A 46 -4.48 -7.22 -9.50
N ASP A 47 -5.22 -8.31 -9.64
CA ASP A 47 -4.88 -9.46 -10.47
C ASP A 47 -5.86 -9.54 -11.63
N GLU A 48 -5.34 -9.46 -12.86
CA GLU A 48 -6.14 -9.55 -14.08
C GLU A 48 -6.14 -10.99 -14.68
N GLY A 49 -5.74 -11.97 -13.84
CA GLY A 49 -5.74 -13.38 -14.22
C GLY A 49 -4.37 -13.92 -14.59
N ASP A 50 -3.66 -13.25 -15.47
CA ASP A 50 -2.32 -13.65 -15.90
C ASP A 50 -1.26 -12.62 -15.56
N MET A 51 -1.67 -11.46 -15.04
CA MET A 51 -0.75 -10.37 -14.76
C MET A 51 -1.30 -9.52 -13.61
N LEU A 52 -0.41 -9.16 -12.66
CA LEU A 52 -0.72 -8.16 -11.66
C LEU A 52 -0.60 -6.77 -12.28
N VAL A 53 -1.56 -5.90 -12.00
CA VAL A 53 -1.61 -4.56 -12.58
C VAL A 53 -1.46 -3.48 -11.52
N GLY A 54 -1.43 -3.83 -10.24
CA GLY A 54 -1.23 -2.86 -9.17
C GLY A 54 -1.04 -3.54 -7.83
N PHE A 55 -0.57 -2.75 -6.85
CA PHE A 55 -0.45 -3.22 -5.48
C PHE A 55 -0.64 -2.06 -4.49
N VAL A 56 -1.02 -2.42 -3.28
CA VAL A 56 -1.10 -1.52 -2.12
C VAL A 56 -0.40 -2.20 -0.97
N CYS A 57 0.45 -1.45 -0.27
CA CYS A 57 1.10 -1.92 0.95
C CYS A 57 0.51 -1.17 2.14
N VAL A 58 0.21 -1.89 3.22
CA VAL A 58 -0.34 -1.35 4.45
C VAL A 58 0.53 -1.79 5.61
N GLN A 59 0.97 -0.85 6.44
CA GLN A 59 1.66 -1.14 7.70
C GLN A 59 0.64 -1.12 8.84
N LEU A 60 0.62 -2.19 9.62
CA LEU A 60 -0.25 -2.29 10.80
C LEU A 60 0.47 -1.67 12.00
N LYS A 61 0.24 -0.40 12.23
CA LYS A 61 0.89 0.31 13.34
C LYS A 61 0.10 0.10 14.63
N LYS A 62 0.81 -0.20 15.70
CA LYS A 62 0.23 -0.40 17.03
C LYS A 62 1.19 0.13 18.08
N SER A 63 0.71 1.08 18.89
CA SER A 63 1.45 1.57 20.05
C SER A 63 0.83 1.01 21.32
N PHE A 64 1.65 0.82 22.37
CA PHE A 64 1.10 0.44 23.68
C PHE A 64 0.20 1.54 24.26
N CYS A 65 0.29 2.75 23.70
CA CYS A 65 -0.53 3.88 24.15
C CYS A 65 -2.02 3.71 23.84
N TYR A 66 -2.36 2.82 22.91
CA TYR A 66 -3.74 2.64 22.43
C TYR A 66 -4.06 1.16 22.31
N ASP A 67 -5.32 0.82 22.51
CA ASP A 67 -5.80 -0.55 22.28
C ASP A 67 -5.97 -0.86 20.80
N ASP A 68 -6.18 0.17 19.98
CA ASP A 68 -6.51 0.02 18.57
C ASP A 68 -5.28 0.15 17.68
N TYR A 69 -5.38 -0.43 16.49
CA TYR A 69 -4.37 -0.31 15.43
C TYR A 69 -4.65 0.93 14.58
N THR A 70 -3.59 1.46 13.96
CA THR A 70 -3.69 2.52 12.96
C THR A 70 -3.00 2.02 11.69
N PRO A 71 -3.74 1.39 10.76
CA PRO A 71 -3.15 0.98 9.50
C PRO A 71 -2.72 2.19 8.68
N GLU A 72 -1.50 2.15 8.17
CA GLU A 72 -0.98 3.19 7.29
C GLU A 72 -0.77 2.60 5.89
N ILE A 73 -1.39 3.21 4.89
CA ILE A 73 -1.14 2.88 3.49
C ILE A 73 0.18 3.54 3.11
N THR A 74 1.20 2.73 2.84
CA THR A 74 2.55 3.22 2.58
C THR A 74 2.90 3.28 1.10
N GLU A 75 2.31 2.41 0.28
CA GLU A 75 2.59 2.34 -1.15
C GLU A 75 1.29 2.07 -1.89
N VAL A 76 1.10 2.78 -3.00
CA VAL A 76 -0.02 2.55 -3.94
C VAL A 76 0.53 2.67 -5.35
N TYR A 77 0.42 1.61 -6.13
CA TYR A 77 0.88 1.63 -7.52
C TYR A 77 -0.12 0.93 -8.43
N VAL A 78 -0.39 1.53 -9.57
CA VAL A 78 -1.20 0.95 -10.66
C VAL A 78 -0.45 1.17 -11.96
N LYS A 79 -0.32 0.14 -12.79
CA LYS A 79 0.30 0.26 -14.10
C LYS A 79 -0.36 1.39 -14.91
N PRO A 80 0.43 2.19 -15.67
CA PRO A 80 -0.12 3.34 -16.38
C PRO A 80 -1.32 3.02 -17.25
N THR A 81 -1.34 1.88 -17.94
CA THR A 81 -2.43 1.50 -18.83
C THR A 81 -3.71 1.10 -18.10
N TYR A 82 -3.64 0.91 -16.79
CA TYR A 82 -4.78 0.52 -15.97
C TYR A 82 -5.25 1.65 -15.04
N ARG A 83 -4.65 2.84 -15.16
CA ARG A 83 -5.07 4.00 -14.38
C ARG A 83 -6.38 4.57 -14.89
N LYS A 84 -7.06 5.37 -14.03
CA LYS A 84 -8.37 6.00 -14.29
C LYS A 84 -9.50 4.99 -14.51
N ARG A 85 -9.33 3.78 -14.00
CA ARG A 85 -10.33 2.71 -14.05
C ARG A 85 -10.82 2.30 -12.66
N GLY A 86 -10.43 3.04 -11.63
CA GLY A 86 -10.84 2.75 -10.26
C GLY A 86 -10.06 1.65 -9.57
N VAL A 87 -8.94 1.18 -10.14
CA VAL A 87 -8.16 0.07 -9.56
C VAL A 87 -7.59 0.45 -8.20
N ALA A 88 -7.01 1.65 -8.06
CA ALA A 88 -6.46 2.11 -6.78
C ALA A 88 -7.55 2.19 -5.73
N SER A 89 -8.71 2.78 -6.06
CA SER A 89 -9.84 2.89 -5.14
C SER A 89 -10.34 1.52 -4.69
N GLU A 90 -10.41 0.56 -5.61
CA GLU A 90 -10.84 -0.79 -5.31
C GLU A 90 -9.87 -1.49 -4.35
N MET A 91 -8.55 -1.34 -4.59
CA MET A 91 -7.54 -1.92 -3.71
C MET A 91 -7.55 -1.30 -2.32
N ILE A 92 -7.69 0.02 -2.23
CA ILE A 92 -7.73 0.72 -0.94
C ILE A 92 -8.99 0.33 -0.17
N THR A 93 -10.13 0.28 -0.83
CA THR A 93 -11.39 -0.16 -0.22
C THR A 93 -11.26 -1.59 0.31
N PHE A 94 -10.64 -2.48 -0.45
CA PHE A 94 -10.37 -3.85 -0.01
C PHE A 94 -9.48 -3.85 1.24
N ALA A 95 -8.40 -3.04 1.23
CA ALA A 95 -7.48 -2.95 2.36
C ALA A 95 -8.19 -2.47 3.63
N GLU A 96 -9.04 -1.46 3.51
CA GLU A 96 -9.83 -0.94 4.63
C GLU A 96 -10.76 -2.01 5.20
N ALA A 97 -11.48 -2.70 4.33
CA ALA A 97 -12.39 -3.76 4.76
C ALA A 97 -11.64 -4.91 5.43
N TYR A 98 -10.50 -5.31 4.88
CA TYR A 98 -9.67 -6.36 5.46
C TYR A 98 -9.21 -5.98 6.87
N CYS A 99 -8.68 -4.78 7.03
CA CYS A 99 -8.21 -4.31 8.34
C CYS A 99 -9.37 -4.19 9.33
N SER A 100 -10.50 -3.64 8.90
CA SER A 100 -11.67 -3.46 9.73
C SER A 100 -12.24 -4.81 10.22
N ASN A 101 -12.17 -5.84 9.37
CA ASN A 101 -12.70 -7.17 9.71
C ASN A 101 -11.76 -7.96 10.62
N ASN A 102 -10.47 -7.61 10.69
CA ASN A 102 -9.48 -8.42 11.40
C ASN A 102 -8.85 -7.74 12.61
N TYR A 103 -9.00 -6.43 12.78
CA TYR A 103 -8.34 -5.69 13.84
C TYR A 103 -9.24 -4.60 14.41
N PRO A 104 -9.13 -4.29 15.72
CA PRO A 104 -9.75 -3.07 16.25
C PRO A 104 -8.99 -1.86 15.70
N LEU A 105 -9.72 -0.90 15.13
CA LEU A 105 -9.11 0.22 14.42
C LEU A 105 -9.43 1.55 15.05
N HIS A 106 -8.43 2.46 15.03
CA HIS A 106 -8.60 3.86 15.41
C HIS A 106 -8.90 4.72 14.17
N LYS A 107 -8.07 4.60 13.14
CA LYS A 107 -8.22 5.32 11.87
C LYS A 107 -7.33 4.65 10.82
N TYR A 108 -7.53 5.03 9.57
CA TYR A 108 -6.58 4.74 8.50
C TYR A 108 -5.80 6.00 8.22
N GLU A 109 -4.54 5.88 7.84
CA GLU A 109 -3.77 7.05 7.42
C GLU A 109 -2.87 6.73 6.24
N LEU A 110 -2.45 7.78 5.55
CA LEU A 110 -1.50 7.69 4.44
C LEU A 110 -0.75 9.00 4.29
N LEU A 111 0.37 8.95 3.60
CA LEU A 111 1.13 10.12 3.19
C LEU A 111 1.09 10.21 1.67
N THR A 112 0.93 11.41 1.14
CA THR A 112 0.97 11.67 -0.29
C THR A 112 1.72 12.97 -0.56
N GLY A 113 2.35 13.07 -1.73
CA GLY A 113 3.07 14.28 -2.10
C GLY A 113 2.13 15.47 -2.24
N GLN A 114 2.57 16.63 -1.77
CA GLN A 114 1.76 17.86 -1.83
C GLN A 114 1.37 18.23 -3.26
N GLU A 115 2.17 17.85 -4.24
CA GLU A 115 1.92 18.18 -5.64
C GLU A 115 1.21 17.06 -6.41
N ASN A 116 0.98 15.91 -5.77
CA ASN A 116 0.32 14.78 -6.42
C ASN A 116 -1.21 14.93 -6.33
N LEU A 117 -1.73 15.86 -7.13
CA LEU A 117 -3.14 16.23 -7.08
C LEU A 117 -4.05 15.09 -7.54
N VAL A 118 -3.59 14.25 -8.47
CA VAL A 118 -4.37 13.11 -8.96
C VAL A 118 -4.60 12.11 -7.82
N ALA A 119 -3.54 11.75 -7.09
CA ALA A 119 -3.66 10.84 -5.95
C ALA A 119 -4.52 11.44 -4.84
N GLN A 120 -4.30 12.73 -4.53
CA GLN A 120 -5.09 13.42 -3.50
C GLN A 120 -6.58 13.41 -3.83
N SER A 121 -6.94 13.55 -5.11
CA SER A 121 -8.33 13.48 -5.54
C SER A 121 -8.94 12.11 -5.27
N VAL A 122 -8.19 11.04 -5.53
CA VAL A 122 -8.64 9.66 -5.24
C VAL A 122 -8.86 9.49 -3.73
N TYR A 123 -7.89 9.91 -2.92
CA TYR A 123 -7.96 9.74 -1.47
C TYR A 123 -9.09 10.58 -0.86
N SER A 124 -9.29 11.80 -1.36
CA SER A 124 -10.37 12.66 -0.89
C SER A 124 -11.74 12.01 -1.14
N LYS A 125 -11.94 11.40 -2.30
CA LYS A 125 -13.19 10.69 -2.61
C LYS A 125 -13.42 9.49 -1.71
N LEU A 126 -12.36 8.90 -1.17
CA LEU A 126 -12.44 7.78 -0.23
C LEU A 126 -12.61 8.23 1.21
N GLY A 127 -12.61 9.54 1.47
CA GLY A 127 -12.85 10.09 2.80
C GLY A 127 -11.60 10.49 3.56
N TYR A 128 -10.42 10.44 2.94
CA TYR A 128 -9.19 10.90 3.58
C TYR A 128 -9.14 12.41 3.56
N VAL A 129 -8.72 13.01 4.67
CA VAL A 129 -8.61 14.45 4.83
C VAL A 129 -7.21 14.81 5.33
N ASP A 130 -6.78 16.03 5.02
CA ASP A 130 -5.49 16.54 5.49
C ASP A 130 -5.58 16.88 6.98
N ASP A 131 -4.81 16.15 7.80
CA ASP A 131 -4.76 16.33 9.26
C ASP A 131 -3.98 17.57 9.68
N LYS A 132 -3.36 18.29 8.74
CA LYS A 132 -2.54 19.47 9.03
C LYS A 132 -1.30 19.16 9.89
N GLU A 133 -0.84 17.93 9.85
CA GLU A 133 0.41 17.56 10.49
C GLU A 133 1.57 17.66 9.52
N LEU A 134 2.77 17.95 10.04
CA LEU A 134 3.97 18.00 9.23
C LEU A 134 4.62 16.62 9.21
N HIS A 135 4.97 16.16 8.01
CA HIS A 135 5.79 14.96 7.84
C HIS A 135 7.26 15.40 7.82
N LEU A 136 8.02 15.01 8.84
CA LEU A 136 9.43 15.33 8.95
C LEU A 136 10.25 14.07 8.72
N SER A 137 11.32 14.20 7.93
CA SER A 137 12.22 13.08 7.68
C SER A 137 13.67 13.52 7.83
N LYS A 138 14.52 12.58 8.26
CA LYS A 138 15.95 12.80 8.39
C LYS A 138 16.63 11.65 7.66
N ARG A 139 17.29 11.96 6.56
CA ARG A 139 17.96 10.94 5.77
C ARG A 139 19.26 10.52 6.45
N ILE A 140 19.56 9.24 6.35
CA ILE A 140 20.81 8.70 6.87
C ILE A 140 21.82 8.72 5.71
N MET A 141 22.97 9.32 5.97
CA MET A 141 24.06 9.36 5.00
C MET A 141 24.77 8.00 5.01
N LYS A 142 24.98 7.43 3.83
CA LYS A 142 25.67 6.14 3.67
C LYS A 142 27.00 6.34 2.98
#